data_fa815fa8eaf24520b1166b0d6724783b
#
_entry.id   fa815fa8eaf24520b1166b0d6724783b
#
_cell.length_a   1.000
_cell.length_b   1.000
_cell.length_c   1.000
_cell.angle_alpha   90.00
_cell.angle_beta   90.00
_cell.angle_gamma   90.00
#
_symmetry.space_group_name_H-M   'P 1'
#
loop_
_entity.id
_entity.type
_entity.pdbx_description
1 polymer ?
#
loop_
_entity_poly.entity_id
_entity_poly.type
_entity_poly.pdbx_seq_one_letter_code
_entity_poly.pdbx_strand_id
1 'polypeptide(L)'
;MWCDLNDESHKLHELINWSVEVQGSDKDTHKSAAMLKFSKNEVKCLVTKPKIAGFGMNWQNCHNMIFTGLSDSYEQYYQALRRCWRFGQKEQVNVYIIISAKEGCVRENIERKQTDFLKMQTEMTELTKEITKKELKNTCRISTPYEPNMEMHLPAWKEFET
;
A
#
# COMPACT_ATOMS: atom_id res chain seq x y z
N MET A 1 3.98 0.70 13.15
CA MET A 1 3.30 -0.42 13.81
C MET A 1 1.86 -0.44 13.35
N TRP A 2 1.34 -1.64 13.11
CA TRP A 2 0.00 -1.87 12.61
C TRP A 2 -0.84 -2.58 13.67
N CYS A 3 -2.02 -2.07 13.96
CA CYS A 3 -3.00 -2.65 14.89
C CYS A 3 -4.36 -2.78 14.23
N ASP A 4 -5.26 -3.55 14.78
CA ASP A 4 -6.63 -3.69 14.26
C ASP A 4 -7.64 -2.91 15.12
N LEU A 5 -7.49 -2.93 16.45
CA LEU A 5 -8.41 -2.28 17.39
C LEU A 5 -7.90 -0.89 17.82
N ASN A 6 -8.84 -0.01 18.22
CA ASN A 6 -8.49 1.30 18.78
C ASN A 6 -7.78 1.18 20.12
N ASP A 7 -8.23 0.27 20.97
CA ASP A 7 -7.65 0.05 22.30
C ASP A 7 -6.20 -0.44 22.20
N GLU A 8 -5.87 -1.25 21.20
CA GLU A 8 -4.49 -1.65 20.90
C GLU A 8 -3.66 -0.44 20.50
N SER A 9 -4.20 0.41 19.62
CA SER A 9 -3.54 1.62 19.15
C SER A 9 -3.19 2.55 20.31
N HIS A 10 -4.14 2.82 21.19
CA HIS A 10 -3.95 3.64 22.38
C HIS A 10 -2.90 3.07 23.32
N LYS A 11 -3.00 1.79 23.67
CA LYS A 11 -2.02 1.14 24.54
C LYS A 11 -0.61 1.14 23.97
N LEU A 12 -0.47 0.93 22.67
CA LEU A 12 0.82 1.01 22.00
C LEU A 12 1.41 2.41 22.06
N HIS A 13 0.58 3.43 21.86
CA HIS A 13 1.01 4.81 21.95
C HIS A 13 1.40 5.21 23.38
N GLU A 14 0.68 4.75 24.39
CA GLU A 14 1.02 4.95 25.81
C GLU A 14 2.35 4.28 26.18
N LEU A 15 2.58 3.06 25.71
CA LEU A 15 3.82 2.30 25.98
C LEU A 15 5.02 2.88 25.22
N ILE A 16 4.82 3.49 24.08
CA ILE A 16 5.87 4.01 23.20
C ILE A 16 5.75 5.54 23.13
N ASN A 17 6.25 6.24 24.11
CA ASN A 17 6.10 7.69 24.29
C ASN A 17 6.59 8.54 23.09
N TRP A 18 7.47 7.98 22.26
CA TRP A 18 8.01 8.65 21.07
C TRP A 18 7.27 8.24 19.77
N SER A 19 6.18 7.50 19.87
CA SER A 19 5.33 7.16 18.74
C SER A 19 4.33 8.26 18.42
N VAL A 20 3.83 8.27 17.21
CA VAL A 20 2.68 9.07 16.80
C VAL A 20 1.54 8.14 16.43
N GLU A 21 0.39 8.35 17.02
CA GLU A 21 -0.82 7.59 16.73
C GLU A 21 -1.63 8.31 15.64
N VAL A 22 -2.21 7.51 14.74
CA VAL A 22 -3.16 7.99 13.71
C VAL A 22 -4.38 7.09 13.69
N GLN A 23 -5.53 7.66 14.06
CA GLN A 23 -6.82 6.98 14.12
C GLN A 23 -7.79 7.42 13.02
N GLY A 24 -8.84 6.64 12.80
CA GLY A 24 -9.89 6.97 11.84
C GLY A 24 -10.66 8.24 12.18
N SER A 25 -10.87 8.49 13.48
CA SER A 25 -11.57 9.67 14.04
C SER A 25 -10.78 10.97 13.97
N ASP A 26 -9.46 10.90 13.74
CA ASP A 26 -8.61 12.08 13.69
C ASP A 26 -8.96 12.98 12.50
N LYS A 27 -8.70 14.28 12.67
CA LYS A 27 -8.84 15.24 11.57
C LYS A 27 -7.87 14.89 10.43
N ASP A 28 -8.29 15.09 9.20
CA ASP A 28 -7.47 14.77 8.02
C ASP A 28 -6.15 15.56 7.99
N THR A 29 -6.13 16.76 8.55
CA THR A 29 -4.90 17.57 8.72
C THR A 29 -3.89 16.87 9.63
N HIS A 30 -4.34 16.26 10.74
CA HIS A 30 -3.48 15.50 11.64
C HIS A 30 -2.94 14.23 10.96
N LYS A 31 -3.83 13.46 10.32
CA LYS A 31 -3.46 12.23 9.58
C LYS A 31 -2.39 12.52 8.53
N SER A 32 -2.63 13.52 7.70
CA SER A 32 -1.70 13.90 6.62
C SER A 32 -0.36 14.38 7.18
N ALA A 33 -0.38 15.24 8.21
CA ALA A 33 0.84 15.74 8.83
C ALA A 33 1.68 14.62 9.47
N ALA A 34 1.04 13.70 10.22
CA ALA A 34 1.72 12.57 10.86
C ALA A 34 2.36 11.62 9.83
N MET A 35 1.61 11.28 8.78
CA MET A 35 2.10 10.40 7.71
C MET A 35 3.25 11.02 6.92
N LEU A 36 3.19 12.32 6.63
CA LEU A 36 4.26 13.05 5.96
C LEU A 36 5.52 13.16 6.82
N LYS A 37 5.37 13.45 8.12
CA LYS A 37 6.49 13.47 9.07
C LYS A 37 7.15 12.11 9.16
N PHE A 38 6.38 11.02 9.19
CA PHE A 38 6.92 9.67 9.17
C PHE A 38 7.69 9.39 7.87
N SER A 39 7.15 9.77 6.72
CA SER A 39 7.84 9.61 5.43
C SER A 39 9.16 10.37 5.34
N LYS A 40 9.27 11.50 6.07
CA LYS A 40 10.49 12.33 6.15
C LYS A 40 11.47 11.91 7.25
N ASN A 41 11.19 10.81 7.97
CA ASN A 41 11.97 10.37 9.16
C ASN A 41 11.95 11.34 10.35
N GLU A 42 11.04 12.29 10.40
CA GLU A 42 10.84 13.18 11.54
C GLU A 42 10.17 12.46 12.71
N VAL A 43 9.43 11.39 12.43
CA VAL A 43 8.78 10.50 13.39
C VAL A 43 9.37 9.11 13.22
N LYS A 44 9.86 8.52 14.31
CA LYS A 44 10.50 7.19 14.29
C LYS A 44 9.51 6.03 14.33
N CYS A 45 8.35 6.22 14.94
CA CYS A 45 7.32 5.20 15.07
C CYS A 45 5.94 5.78 14.79
N LEU A 46 5.25 5.18 13.84
CA LEU A 46 3.87 5.48 13.53
C LEU A 46 3.01 4.29 13.94
N VAL A 47 1.98 4.54 14.75
CA VAL A 47 0.96 3.55 15.15
C VAL A 47 -0.32 3.87 14.40
N THR A 48 -0.80 2.94 13.60
CA THR A 48 -2.00 3.14 12.78
C THR A 48 -2.61 1.82 12.34
N LYS A 49 -3.73 1.88 11.65
CA LYS A 49 -4.43 0.70 11.12
C LYS A 49 -4.23 0.56 9.62
N PRO A 50 -4.20 -0.69 9.08
CA PRO A 50 -4.15 -0.92 7.65
C PRO A 50 -5.27 -0.23 6.87
N LYS A 51 -6.47 -0.16 7.44
CA LYS A 51 -7.63 0.54 6.85
C LYS A 51 -7.41 2.04 6.66
N ILE A 52 -6.57 2.67 7.50
CA ILE A 52 -6.34 4.13 7.49
C ILE A 52 -5.17 4.47 6.59
N ALA A 53 -4.05 3.81 6.77
CA ALA A 53 -2.79 4.15 6.11
C ALA A 53 -2.29 3.06 5.16
N GLY A 54 -3.05 2.01 4.94
CA GLY A 54 -2.71 0.92 4.03
C GLY A 54 -2.75 1.31 2.55
N PHE A 55 -3.24 2.49 2.17
CA PHE A 55 -3.36 2.95 0.79
C PHE A 55 -2.61 4.26 0.55
N GLY A 56 -2.01 4.41 -0.64
CA GLY A 56 -1.49 5.67 -1.15
C GLY A 56 -0.11 6.12 -0.67
N MET A 57 0.35 5.74 0.51
CA MET A 57 1.62 6.22 1.07
C MET A 57 2.83 5.38 0.61
N ASN A 58 3.99 6.02 0.55
CA ASN A 58 5.28 5.38 0.28
C ASN A 58 6.20 5.55 1.50
N TRP A 59 6.56 4.45 2.14
CA TRP A 59 7.38 4.43 3.35
C TRP A 59 8.63 3.54 3.17
N GLN A 60 9.36 3.74 2.08
CA GLN A 60 10.65 3.09 1.83
C GLN A 60 11.73 3.47 2.85
N ASN A 61 11.52 4.55 3.58
CA ASN A 61 12.34 4.96 4.71
C ASN A 61 12.25 4.01 5.91
N CYS A 62 11.27 3.10 5.93
CA CYS A 62 11.06 2.14 7.00
C CYS A 62 11.21 0.71 6.47
N HIS A 63 12.00 -0.09 7.16
CA HIS A 63 12.23 -1.50 6.84
C HIS A 63 11.83 -2.47 7.97
N ASN A 64 11.36 -1.95 9.11
CA ASN A 64 10.86 -2.77 10.20
C ASN A 64 9.36 -2.51 10.41
N MET A 65 8.57 -3.56 10.34
CA MET A 65 7.12 -3.52 10.49
C MET A 65 6.69 -4.46 11.62
N ILE A 66 5.78 -3.99 12.44
CA ILE A 66 5.20 -4.79 13.53
C ILE A 66 3.68 -4.77 13.37
N PHE A 67 3.07 -5.95 13.33
CA PHE A 67 1.64 -6.14 13.42
C PHE A 67 1.31 -6.68 14.81
N THR A 68 0.50 -5.98 15.57
CA THR A 68 0.06 -6.37 16.92
C THR A 68 -1.36 -6.93 16.94
N GLY A 69 -1.97 -7.06 15.81
CA GLY A 69 -3.23 -7.68 15.54
C GLY A 69 -3.38 -7.84 14.04
N LEU A 70 -4.02 -8.90 13.62
CA LEU A 70 -4.31 -9.16 12.22
C LEU A 70 -5.82 -9.25 12.03
N SER A 71 -6.35 -8.51 11.06
CA SER A 71 -7.70 -8.78 10.57
C SER A 71 -7.66 -9.99 9.62
N ASP A 72 -8.81 -10.62 9.40
CA ASP A 72 -8.94 -11.73 8.43
C ASP A 72 -8.74 -11.30 6.96
N SER A 73 -8.45 -10.02 6.71
CA SER A 73 -8.27 -9.48 5.38
C SER A 73 -6.81 -9.57 4.93
N TYR A 74 -6.51 -10.54 4.09
CA TYR A 74 -5.20 -10.64 3.42
C TYR A 74 -4.89 -9.39 2.60
N GLU A 75 -5.87 -8.78 1.96
CA GLU A 75 -5.70 -7.55 1.20
C GLU A 75 -5.15 -6.41 2.07
N GLN A 76 -5.75 -6.17 3.24
CA GLN A 76 -5.30 -5.13 4.15
C GLN A 76 -3.88 -5.39 4.65
N TYR A 77 -3.57 -6.63 5.00
CA TYR A 77 -2.22 -7.05 5.39
C TYR A 77 -1.22 -6.80 4.25
N TYR A 78 -1.54 -7.27 3.05
CA TYR A 78 -0.69 -7.11 1.88
C TYR A 78 -0.49 -5.63 1.50
N GLN A 79 -1.55 -4.83 1.52
CA GLN A 79 -1.46 -3.40 1.24
C GLN A 79 -0.59 -2.66 2.27
N ALA A 80 -0.71 -2.99 3.55
CA ALA A 80 0.16 -2.45 4.60
C ALA A 80 1.63 -2.85 4.38
N LEU A 81 1.89 -4.11 4.04
CA LEU A 81 3.22 -4.61 3.71
C LEU A 81 3.86 -3.83 2.56
N ARG A 82 3.09 -3.58 1.50
CA ARG A 82 3.53 -2.85 0.29
C ARG A 82 3.85 -1.37 0.55
N ARG A 83 3.60 -0.83 1.74
CA ARG A 83 4.04 0.54 2.09
C ARG A 83 5.56 0.63 2.26
N CYS A 84 6.16 -0.39 2.86
CA CYS A 84 7.60 -0.48 3.09
C CYS A 84 8.30 -1.39 2.06
N TRP A 85 7.68 -2.52 1.72
CA TRP A 85 8.19 -3.46 0.73
C TRP A 85 7.77 -3.04 -0.68
N ARG A 86 8.57 -2.20 -1.31
CA ARG A 86 8.28 -1.60 -2.60
C ARG A 86 9.53 -1.49 -3.46
N PHE A 87 9.33 -1.34 -4.79
CA PHE A 87 10.43 -1.06 -5.70
C PHE A 87 11.23 0.16 -5.24
N GLY A 88 12.56 0.01 -5.16
CA GLY A 88 13.48 1.04 -4.65
C GLY A 88 13.80 0.92 -3.15
N GLN A 89 13.21 -0.04 -2.41
CA GLN A 89 13.66 -0.36 -1.06
C GLN A 89 15.05 -1.01 -1.11
N LYS A 90 15.97 -0.44 -0.34
CA LYS A 90 17.38 -0.89 -0.30
C LYS A 90 17.66 -1.87 0.84
N GLU A 91 16.85 -1.80 1.89
CA GLU A 91 17.02 -2.61 3.09
C GLU A 91 16.06 -3.80 3.09
N GLN A 92 16.46 -4.89 3.74
CA GLN A 92 15.57 -6.02 3.96
C GLN A 92 14.41 -5.61 4.86
N VAL A 93 13.19 -5.79 4.38
CA VAL A 93 11.98 -5.49 5.16
C VAL A 93 11.70 -6.65 6.12
N ASN A 94 11.79 -6.37 7.42
CA ASN A 94 11.47 -7.30 8.47
C ASN A 94 10.03 -7.09 8.95
N VAL A 95 9.28 -8.17 9.02
CA VAL A 95 7.87 -8.15 9.44
C VAL A 95 7.72 -9.00 10.69
N TYR A 96 7.32 -8.38 11.77
CA TYR A 96 7.06 -9.04 13.04
C TYR A 96 5.55 -9.09 13.28
N ILE A 97 5.02 -10.29 13.51
CA ILE A 97 3.60 -10.50 13.76
C ILE A 97 3.46 -10.99 15.19
N ILE A 98 2.82 -10.18 16.02
CA ILE A 98 2.53 -10.49 17.42
C ILE A 98 1.05 -10.83 17.51
N ILE A 99 0.76 -12.07 17.78
CA ILE A 99 -0.61 -12.59 17.92
C ILE A 99 -0.76 -13.38 19.21
N SER A 100 -1.95 -13.37 19.78
CA SER A 100 -2.31 -14.24 20.89
C SER A 100 -2.41 -15.70 20.43
N ALA A 101 -2.17 -16.64 21.33
CA ALA A 101 -2.37 -18.06 21.06
C ALA A 101 -3.82 -18.40 20.60
N LYS A 102 -4.79 -17.56 20.97
CA LYS A 102 -6.19 -17.69 20.55
C LYS A 102 -6.46 -17.19 19.11
N GLU A 103 -5.55 -16.44 18.53
CA GLU A 103 -5.66 -15.85 17.19
C GLU A 103 -4.95 -16.68 16.11
N GLY A 104 -4.52 -17.89 16.43
CA GLY A 104 -3.83 -18.78 15.48
C GLY A 104 -4.64 -19.04 14.21
N CYS A 105 -5.97 -19.13 14.31
CA CYS A 105 -6.85 -19.30 13.17
C CYS A 105 -6.81 -18.12 12.18
N VAL A 106 -6.61 -16.88 12.65
CA VAL A 106 -6.49 -15.69 11.79
C VAL A 106 -5.20 -15.79 10.96
N ARG A 107 -4.11 -16.20 11.59
CA ARG A 107 -2.83 -16.42 10.89
C ARG A 107 -2.97 -17.49 9.81
N GLU A 108 -3.54 -18.63 10.14
CA GLU A 108 -3.77 -19.72 9.17
C GLU A 108 -4.63 -19.27 8.00
N ASN A 109 -5.68 -18.48 8.25
CA ASN A 109 -6.51 -17.90 7.20
C ASN A 109 -5.72 -16.95 6.29
N ILE A 110 -4.86 -16.11 6.84
CA ILE A 110 -3.99 -15.21 6.07
C ILE A 110 -3.01 -16.01 5.21
N GLU A 111 -2.35 -17.03 5.77
CA GLU A 111 -1.41 -17.89 5.06
C GLU A 111 -2.10 -18.66 3.90
N ARG A 112 -3.32 -19.17 4.14
CA ARG A 112 -4.12 -19.81 3.09
C ARG A 112 -4.47 -18.83 1.98
N LYS A 113 -5.01 -17.66 2.32
CA LYS A 113 -5.36 -16.62 1.34
C LYS A 113 -4.14 -16.12 0.56
N GLN A 114 -2.97 -16.05 1.19
CA GLN A 114 -1.71 -15.74 0.50
C GLN A 114 -1.36 -16.80 -0.54
N THR A 115 -1.48 -18.07 -0.18
CA THR A 115 -1.20 -19.19 -1.08
C THR A 115 -2.16 -19.18 -2.28
N ASP A 116 -3.46 -18.98 -2.03
CA ASP A 116 -4.48 -18.88 -3.07
C ASP A 116 -4.21 -17.68 -4.01
N PHE A 117 -3.81 -16.54 -3.46
CA PHE A 117 -3.46 -15.36 -4.25
C PHE A 117 -2.23 -15.60 -5.14
N LEU A 118 -1.17 -16.18 -4.61
CA LEU A 118 0.04 -16.49 -5.39
C LEU A 118 -0.25 -17.50 -6.51
N LYS A 119 -1.07 -18.51 -6.24
CA LYS A 119 -1.52 -19.46 -7.26
C LYS A 119 -2.29 -18.77 -8.36
N MET A 120 -3.29 -17.98 -8.01
CA MET A 120 -4.08 -17.20 -8.97
C MET A 120 -3.19 -16.26 -9.80
N GLN A 121 -2.24 -15.57 -9.19
CA GLN A 121 -1.32 -14.66 -9.88
C GLN A 121 -0.45 -15.42 -10.90
N THR A 122 0.04 -16.60 -10.55
CA THR A 122 0.84 -17.45 -11.44
C THR A 122 -0.01 -17.89 -12.63
N GLU A 123 -1.20 -18.42 -12.38
CA GLU A 123 -2.14 -18.87 -13.43
C GLU A 123 -2.52 -17.73 -14.38
N MET A 124 -2.87 -16.56 -13.83
CA MET A 124 -3.16 -15.38 -14.65
C MET A 124 -1.96 -14.95 -15.51
N THR A 125 -0.76 -14.97 -14.94
CA THR A 125 0.46 -14.61 -15.67
C THR A 125 0.71 -15.58 -16.82
N GLU A 126 0.52 -16.88 -16.61
CA GLU A 126 0.68 -17.89 -17.64
C GLU A 126 -0.35 -17.74 -18.76
N LEU A 127 -1.63 -17.56 -18.40
CA LEU A 127 -2.73 -17.38 -19.37
C LEU A 127 -2.58 -16.11 -20.21
N THR A 128 -2.11 -15.02 -19.60
CA THR A 128 -1.93 -13.74 -20.30
C THR A 128 -0.62 -13.64 -21.07
N LYS A 129 0.37 -14.47 -20.76
CA LYS A 129 1.71 -14.45 -21.37
C LYS A 129 1.69 -14.57 -22.90
N GLU A 130 0.85 -15.45 -23.45
CA GLU A 130 0.73 -15.63 -24.89
C GLU A 130 0.03 -14.45 -25.56
N ILE A 131 -1.00 -13.87 -24.92
CA ILE A 131 -1.72 -12.71 -25.40
C ILE A 131 -0.77 -11.51 -25.45
N THR A 132 -0.06 -11.26 -24.34
CA THR A 132 0.92 -10.18 -24.25
C THR A 132 2.05 -10.35 -25.28
N LYS A 133 2.54 -11.59 -25.50
CA LYS A 133 3.53 -11.85 -26.55
C LYS A 133 3.02 -11.57 -27.94
N LYS A 134 1.75 -11.91 -28.23
CA LYS A 134 1.12 -11.58 -29.53
C LYS A 134 0.98 -10.09 -29.70
N GLU A 135 0.53 -9.38 -28.68
CA GLU A 135 0.41 -7.91 -28.72
C GLU A 135 1.76 -7.22 -28.91
N LEU A 136 2.80 -7.67 -28.21
CA LEU A 136 4.16 -7.14 -28.36
C LEU A 136 4.79 -7.44 -29.71
N LYS A 137 4.45 -8.59 -30.33
CA LYS A 137 4.93 -8.95 -31.68
C LYS A 137 4.14 -8.28 -32.79
N ASN A 138 2.88 -7.95 -32.56
CA ASN A 138 2.02 -7.22 -33.48
C ASN A 138 2.15 -5.69 -33.37
N THR A 139 3.32 -5.19 -33.05
CA THR A 139 3.62 -3.75 -32.94
C THR A 139 3.72 -3.02 -34.28
N CYS A 140 3.19 -3.55 -35.37
CA CYS A 140 2.71 -2.68 -36.43
C CYS A 140 1.39 -2.03 -35.97
N ARG A 141 1.51 -0.92 -35.26
CA ARG A 141 0.41 0.03 -35.15
C ARG A 141 0.06 0.44 -36.59
N ILE A 142 -1.02 -0.11 -37.10
CA ILE A 142 -1.71 0.50 -38.21
C ILE A 142 -2.26 1.80 -37.61
N SER A 143 -1.52 2.88 -37.76
CA SER A 143 -2.02 4.20 -37.41
C SER A 143 -3.11 4.49 -38.44
N THR A 144 -4.35 4.27 -38.07
CA THR A 144 -5.46 4.84 -38.81
C THR A 144 -5.27 6.35 -38.73
N PRO A 145 -5.12 7.05 -39.89
CA PRO A 145 -4.98 8.50 -39.86
C PRO A 145 -6.24 9.05 -39.16
N TYR A 146 -6.04 9.67 -38.01
CA TYR A 146 -7.10 10.34 -37.27
C TYR A 146 -7.31 11.70 -37.94
N GLU A 147 -8.40 11.85 -38.66
CA GLU A 147 -8.85 13.16 -39.12
C GLU A 147 -9.81 13.72 -38.06
N PRO A 148 -9.41 14.75 -37.33
CA PRO A 148 -10.29 15.33 -36.33
C PRO A 148 -11.48 16.00 -36.97
N ASN A 149 -12.69 15.62 -36.61
CA ASN A 149 -13.93 16.24 -37.06
C ASN A 149 -14.14 17.67 -36.50
N MET A 150 -13.31 18.08 -35.56
CA MET A 150 -13.31 19.42 -34.96
C MET A 150 -11.86 19.85 -34.68
N GLU A 151 -11.58 21.10 -34.96
CA GLU A 151 -10.31 21.72 -34.65
C GLU A 151 -10.14 21.82 -33.12
N MET A 152 -9.00 21.33 -32.59
CA MET A 152 -8.73 21.38 -31.15
C MET A 152 -8.26 22.79 -30.81
N HIS A 153 -9.06 23.53 -30.04
CA HIS A 153 -8.63 24.79 -29.45
C HIS A 153 -7.97 24.53 -28.08
N LEU A 154 -6.76 25.06 -27.91
CA LEU A 154 -6.11 25.03 -26.60
C LEU A 154 -6.88 25.95 -25.62
N PRO A 155 -7.08 25.52 -24.36
CA PRO A 155 -7.69 26.39 -23.37
C PRO A 155 -6.89 27.67 -23.20
N ALA A 156 -7.57 28.83 -23.09
CA ALA A 156 -6.94 30.14 -23.00
C ALA A 156 -5.94 30.32 -21.84
N TRP A 157 -6.01 29.48 -20.80
CA TRP A 157 -5.05 29.48 -19.70
C TRP A 157 -3.66 28.91 -20.08
N LYS A 158 -3.52 28.23 -21.22
CA LYS A 158 -2.22 27.75 -21.72
C LYS A 158 -1.45 28.78 -22.55
N GLU A 159 -2.05 29.91 -22.88
CA GLU A 159 -1.40 30.98 -23.67
C GLU A 159 -0.54 31.95 -22.82
N PHE A 160 -0.46 31.73 -21.50
CA PHE A 160 0.26 32.61 -20.56
C PHE A 160 1.63 32.09 -20.09
N GLU A 161 2.12 30.97 -20.62
CA GLU A 161 3.48 30.47 -20.32
C GLU A 161 4.39 30.61 -21.54
N THR A 162 4.74 31.88 -21.87
CA THR A 162 5.90 32.23 -22.70
C THR A 162 6.74 33.29 -22.01
#